data_52fb6942c45689c0a32c5fd0801723a3
#
_entry.id   52fb6942c45689c0a32c5fd0801723a3
#
_cell.length_a   1.000
_cell.length_b   1.000
_cell.length_c   1.000
_cell.angle_alpha   90.00
_cell.angle_beta   90.00
_cell.angle_gamma   90.00
#
_symmetry.space_group_name_H-M   'P 1'
#
loop_
_entity.id
_entity.type
_entity.pdbx_description
1 polymer ?
#
loop_
_entity_poly.entity_id
_entity_poly.type
_entity_poly.pdbx_seq_one_letter_code
_entity_poly.pdbx_strand_id
1 'polypeptide(L)'
;AVPLDLRLKTFLAIIFISVYCSMFLFFYDVKPLYQIEKLTESLLGISNILGSLLILGLPMGMYSIFLEQERNRSEKLLHNIIPKSIADQLKKDSKLISMDNPEISVLFADIVSFTVMSEKTSSEKIVGFLNDMFSKFDDLTESYGVEKIKTIGDSYMVVAGMPVARKDHALILFNLAKEMVKISATFNDHNGDPIKLRIGLNSGPAVSGVIGKSKFAFDVWGDTINTAARLESYGSPDCIHMTKVTYE
;
A
#
# COMPACT_ATOMS: atom_id res chain seq x y z
N ALA A 1 -5.72 21.44 -10.59
CA ALA A 1 -4.73 22.53 -10.60
C ALA A 1 -3.35 21.89 -10.76
N VAL A 2 -2.61 22.26 -11.80
CA VAL A 2 -1.24 21.78 -12.02
C VAL A 2 -0.37 22.37 -10.88
N PRO A 3 0.33 21.53 -10.09
CA PRO A 3 1.19 22.05 -9.04
C PRO A 3 2.32 22.87 -9.69
N LEU A 4 2.46 24.13 -9.29
CA LEU A 4 3.58 24.98 -9.70
C LEU A 4 4.90 24.26 -9.37
N ASP A 5 5.82 24.22 -10.33
CA ASP A 5 7.15 23.67 -10.13
C ASP A 5 7.84 24.31 -8.91
N LEU A 6 8.51 23.51 -8.09
CA LEU A 6 9.23 23.95 -6.89
C LEU A 6 10.21 25.10 -7.21
N ARG A 7 10.85 25.06 -8.38
CA ARG A 7 11.77 26.10 -8.87
C ARG A 7 11.05 27.44 -9.07
N LEU A 8 9.83 27.42 -9.61
CA LEU A 8 9.04 28.64 -9.80
C LEU A 8 8.55 29.20 -8.46
N LYS A 9 8.20 28.35 -7.50
CA LYS A 9 7.80 28.78 -6.14
C LYS A 9 8.96 29.44 -5.39
N THR A 10 10.16 28.82 -5.43
CA THR A 10 11.37 29.42 -4.81
C THR A 10 11.77 30.72 -5.49
N PHE A 11 11.68 30.80 -6.81
CA PHE A 11 11.95 32.01 -7.57
C PHE A 11 11.00 33.14 -7.19
N LEU A 12 9.69 32.89 -7.13
CA LEU A 12 8.69 33.87 -6.70
C LEU A 12 8.91 34.35 -5.24
N ALA A 13 9.27 33.42 -4.33
CA ALA A 13 9.59 33.77 -2.95
C ALA A 13 10.82 34.70 -2.87
N ILE A 14 11.87 34.39 -3.64
CA ILE A 14 13.08 35.26 -3.71
C ILE A 14 12.76 36.65 -4.25
N ILE A 15 11.94 36.75 -5.31
CA ILE A 15 11.49 38.02 -5.85
C ILE A 15 10.73 38.79 -4.78
N PHE A 16 9.79 38.17 -4.09
CA PHE A 16 8.97 38.82 -3.06
C PHE A 16 9.81 39.38 -1.92
N ILE A 17 10.78 38.57 -1.42
CA ILE A 17 11.74 38.99 -0.38
C ILE A 17 12.62 40.15 -0.88
N SER A 18 13.10 40.08 -2.12
CA SER A 18 13.94 41.11 -2.72
C SER A 18 13.19 42.45 -2.86
N VAL A 19 11.95 42.40 -3.32
CA VAL A 19 11.08 43.59 -3.41
C VAL A 19 10.82 44.18 -2.03
N TYR A 20 10.51 43.34 -1.04
CA TYR A 20 10.27 43.77 0.34
C TYR A 20 11.52 44.45 0.95
N CYS A 21 12.69 43.84 0.81
CA CYS A 21 13.95 44.39 1.28
C CYS A 21 14.30 45.71 0.58
N SER A 22 14.07 45.81 -0.73
CA SER A 22 14.31 47.04 -1.50
C SER A 22 13.38 48.15 -1.06
N MET A 23 12.10 47.88 -0.85
CA MET A 23 11.17 48.84 -0.29
C MET A 23 11.57 49.30 1.11
N PHE A 24 11.95 48.34 1.98
CA PHE A 24 12.40 48.64 3.34
C PHE A 24 13.61 49.60 3.34
N LEU A 25 14.63 49.29 2.51
CA LEU A 25 15.84 50.10 2.37
C LEU A 25 15.53 51.49 1.78
N PHE A 26 14.62 51.55 0.80
CA PHE A 26 14.22 52.82 0.19
C PHE A 26 13.53 53.75 1.19
N PHE A 27 12.67 53.21 2.05
CA PHE A 27 11.95 54.03 3.05
C PHE A 27 12.73 54.25 4.35
N TYR A 28 13.85 53.55 4.55
CA TYR A 28 14.64 53.64 5.78
C TYR A 28 15.25 55.03 5.97
N ASP A 29 15.70 55.71 4.91
CA ASP A 29 16.33 57.02 4.93
C ASP A 29 15.35 58.20 4.70
N VAL A 30 14.07 57.90 4.45
CA VAL A 30 13.07 58.95 4.24
C VAL A 30 12.69 59.57 5.60
N LYS A 31 13.06 60.83 5.82
CA LYS A 31 12.61 61.56 7.02
C LYS A 31 11.09 61.59 7.06
N PRO A 32 10.47 61.17 8.18
CA PRO A 32 9.02 61.17 8.28
C PRO A 32 8.49 62.59 8.16
N LEU A 33 7.51 62.80 7.26
CA LEU A 33 6.83 64.05 7.03
C LEU A 33 6.04 64.55 8.25
N TYR A 34 5.75 63.66 9.19
CA TYR A 34 5.05 63.95 10.45
C TYR A 34 5.75 63.29 11.62
N GLN A 35 5.80 63.98 12.77
CA GLN A 35 6.20 63.33 14.03
C GLN A 35 5.07 62.40 14.51
N ILE A 36 5.30 61.10 14.41
CA ILE A 36 4.38 60.09 14.92
C ILE A 36 4.71 59.89 16.42
N GLU A 37 3.69 59.84 17.26
CA GLU A 37 3.89 59.54 18.68
C GLU A 37 4.56 58.16 18.82
N LYS A 38 5.50 58.01 19.78
CA LYS A 38 6.25 56.76 20.03
C LYS A 38 5.36 55.50 20.15
N LEU A 39 4.16 55.70 20.71
CA LEU A 39 3.18 54.60 20.83
C LEU A 39 2.70 54.12 19.47
N THR A 40 2.41 55.01 18.53
CA THR A 40 1.96 54.68 17.18
C THR A 40 3.05 54.00 16.37
N GLU A 41 4.31 54.43 16.53
CA GLU A 41 5.47 53.79 15.90
C GLU A 41 5.66 52.36 16.39
N SER A 42 5.54 52.13 17.71
CA SER A 42 5.62 50.79 18.29
C SER A 42 4.48 49.87 17.83
N LEU A 43 3.25 50.39 17.75
CA LEU A 43 2.08 49.62 17.26
C LEU A 43 2.22 49.25 15.78
N LEU A 44 2.73 50.15 14.94
CA LEU A 44 3.02 49.85 13.52
C LEU A 44 4.12 48.80 13.39
N GLY A 45 5.17 48.87 14.20
CA GLY A 45 6.24 47.85 14.23
C GLY A 45 5.69 46.49 14.59
N ILE A 46 4.89 46.35 15.64
CA ILE A 46 4.25 45.12 16.04
C ILE A 46 3.31 44.58 14.94
N SER A 47 2.49 45.48 14.36
CA SER A 47 1.57 45.10 13.27
C SER A 47 2.32 44.57 12.04
N ASN A 48 3.45 45.18 11.67
CA ASN A 48 4.29 44.71 10.57
C ASN A 48 4.91 43.33 10.85
N ILE A 49 5.38 43.09 12.07
CA ILE A 49 5.93 41.80 12.47
C ILE A 49 4.83 40.73 12.46
N LEU A 50 3.68 40.99 13.05
CA LEU A 50 2.55 40.08 13.07
C LEU A 50 2.02 39.81 11.66
N GLY A 51 1.90 40.84 10.84
CA GLY A 51 1.48 40.69 9.44
C GLY A 51 2.46 39.83 8.63
N SER A 52 3.76 40.06 8.79
CA SER A 52 4.80 39.23 8.14
C SER A 52 4.76 37.79 8.59
N LEU A 53 4.58 37.53 9.88
CA LEU A 53 4.44 36.18 10.45
C LEU A 53 3.19 35.47 9.90
N LEU A 54 2.06 36.15 9.78
CA LEU A 54 0.85 35.60 9.22
C LEU A 54 0.97 35.33 7.71
N ILE A 55 1.53 36.25 6.96
CA ILE A 55 1.67 36.14 5.49
C ILE A 55 2.67 35.02 5.12
N LEU A 56 3.74 34.84 5.87
CA LEU A 56 4.76 33.82 5.59
C LEU A 56 4.51 32.53 6.35
N GLY A 57 4.11 32.61 7.62
CA GLY A 57 3.96 31.45 8.50
C GLY A 57 2.77 30.59 8.15
N LEU A 58 1.60 31.18 7.86
CA LEU A 58 0.40 30.41 7.52
C LEU A 58 0.56 29.61 6.22
N PRO A 59 0.99 30.19 5.08
CA PRO A 59 1.21 29.42 3.86
C PRO A 59 2.30 28.35 4.02
N MET A 60 3.35 28.61 4.78
CA MET A 60 4.42 27.65 5.03
C MET A 60 3.92 26.49 5.90
N GLY A 61 3.12 26.75 6.93
CA GLY A 61 2.46 25.74 7.74
C GLY A 61 1.49 24.87 6.92
N MET A 62 0.63 25.51 6.13
CA MET A 62 -0.30 24.80 5.23
C MET A 62 0.45 23.96 4.19
N TYR A 63 1.55 24.46 3.65
CA TYR A 63 2.38 23.72 2.70
C TYR A 63 3.04 22.50 3.34
N SER A 64 3.54 22.62 4.57
CA SER A 64 4.10 21.49 5.32
C SER A 64 3.05 20.40 5.55
N ILE A 65 1.85 20.75 5.97
CA ILE A 65 0.73 19.82 6.15
C ILE A 65 0.36 19.13 4.83
N PHE A 66 0.29 19.91 3.75
CA PHE A 66 0.00 19.37 2.41
C PHE A 66 1.08 18.38 1.95
N LEU A 67 2.36 18.71 2.12
CA LEU A 67 3.46 17.79 1.78
C LEU A 67 3.41 16.50 2.60
N GLU A 68 3.09 16.60 3.88
CA GLU A 68 2.96 15.44 4.75
C GLU A 68 1.78 14.54 4.33
N GLN A 69 0.65 15.12 3.96
CA GLN A 69 -0.49 14.38 3.43
C GLN A 69 -0.16 13.67 2.12
N GLU A 70 0.50 14.35 1.17
CA GLU A 70 0.92 13.74 -0.11
C GLU A 70 1.95 12.63 0.11
N ARG A 71 2.90 12.84 1.02
CA ARG A 71 3.87 11.80 1.41
C ARG A 71 3.17 10.58 2.00
N ASN A 72 2.27 10.78 2.95
CA ASN A 72 1.52 9.70 3.59
C ASN A 72 0.63 8.94 2.59
N ARG A 73 0.04 9.65 1.62
CA ARG A 73 -0.73 9.05 0.53
C ARG A 73 0.15 8.19 -0.37
N SER A 74 1.31 8.72 -0.78
CA SER A 74 2.28 7.98 -1.60
C SER A 74 2.81 6.74 -0.87
N GLU A 75 3.09 6.85 0.43
CA GLU A 75 3.53 5.72 1.26
C GLU A 75 2.45 4.64 1.39
N LYS A 76 1.19 5.02 1.61
CA LYS A 76 0.08 4.07 1.62
C LYS A 76 -0.06 3.31 0.31
N LEU A 77 0.01 4.02 -0.83
CA LEU A 77 -0.04 3.37 -2.15
C LEU A 77 1.11 2.40 -2.37
N LEU A 78 2.32 2.73 -1.91
CA LEU A 78 3.48 1.83 -1.99
C LEU A 78 3.29 0.57 -1.12
N HIS A 79 2.77 0.74 0.10
CA HIS A 79 2.51 -0.37 1.02
C HIS A 79 1.38 -1.30 0.56
N ASN A 80 0.47 -0.82 -0.29
CA ASN A 80 -0.56 -1.67 -0.91
C ASN A 80 0.01 -2.61 -2.00
N ILE A 81 1.25 -2.35 -2.47
CA ILE A 81 1.88 -3.12 -3.54
C ILE A 81 3.02 -3.99 -3.00
N ILE A 82 3.71 -3.51 -1.96
CA ILE A 82 4.92 -4.13 -1.41
C ILE A 82 4.83 -4.12 0.11
N PRO A 83 5.16 -5.23 0.80
CA PRO A 83 5.20 -5.28 2.26
C PRO A 83 6.03 -4.14 2.84
N LYS A 84 5.57 -3.55 3.96
CA LYS A 84 6.18 -2.35 4.55
C LYS A 84 7.68 -2.49 4.79
N SER A 85 8.11 -3.64 5.35
CA SER A 85 9.53 -3.92 5.61
C SER A 85 10.40 -3.89 4.36
N ILE A 86 9.85 -4.37 3.24
CA ILE A 86 10.51 -4.39 1.92
C ILE A 86 10.52 -2.99 1.29
N ALA A 87 9.41 -2.26 1.39
CA ALA A 87 9.32 -0.88 0.92
C ALA A 87 10.33 0.03 1.63
N ASP A 88 10.55 -0.16 2.95
CA ASP A 88 11.53 0.58 3.72
C ASP A 88 12.98 0.23 3.34
N GLN A 89 13.25 -1.00 2.92
CA GLN A 89 14.56 -1.38 2.37
C GLN A 89 14.78 -0.77 0.99
N LEU A 90 13.79 -0.79 0.10
CA LEU A 90 13.87 -0.18 -1.24
C LEU A 90 14.14 1.34 -1.18
N LYS A 91 13.59 2.02 -0.18
CA LYS A 91 13.87 3.46 0.04
C LYS A 91 15.32 3.74 0.44
N LYS A 92 15.97 2.80 1.13
CA LYS A 92 17.35 2.94 1.61
C LYS A 92 18.38 2.53 0.56
N ASP A 93 18.11 1.46 -0.16
CA ASP A 93 19.02 0.94 -1.19
C ASP A 93 18.17 0.36 -2.33
N SER A 94 18.35 0.89 -3.54
CA SER A 94 17.64 0.44 -4.75
C SER A 94 18.24 -0.83 -5.37
N LYS A 95 19.05 -1.60 -4.63
CA LYS A 95 19.56 -2.88 -5.07
C LYS A 95 18.49 -3.96 -5.08
N LEU A 96 18.79 -5.04 -5.80
CA LEU A 96 17.98 -6.25 -5.79
C LEU A 96 17.73 -6.72 -4.34
N ILE A 97 16.47 -6.76 -3.93
CA ILE A 97 16.08 -7.30 -2.63
C ILE A 97 15.70 -8.76 -2.84
N SER A 98 16.46 -9.66 -2.23
CA SER A 98 16.13 -11.07 -2.11
C SER A 98 16.33 -11.52 -0.68
N MET A 99 15.44 -12.36 -0.18
CA MET A 99 15.49 -12.90 1.17
C MET A 99 15.23 -14.39 1.15
N ASP A 100 16.09 -15.13 1.86
CA ASP A 100 15.87 -16.55 2.11
C ASP A 100 14.93 -16.68 3.32
N ASN A 101 13.85 -17.44 3.10
CA ASN A 101 12.87 -17.74 4.12
C ASN A 101 12.93 -19.26 4.38
N PRO A 102 13.56 -19.71 5.46
CA PRO A 102 13.79 -21.14 5.69
C PRO A 102 12.51 -21.92 6.00
N GLU A 103 11.54 -21.27 6.59
CA GLU A 103 10.26 -21.87 7.00
C GLU A 103 9.10 -20.91 6.76
N ILE A 104 8.31 -21.20 5.74
CA ILE A 104 7.05 -20.52 5.44
C ILE A 104 5.96 -21.54 5.10
N SER A 105 4.73 -21.09 5.14
CA SER A 105 3.62 -21.81 4.51
C SER A 105 3.01 -20.97 3.41
N VAL A 106 2.61 -21.64 2.34
CA VAL A 106 1.97 -21.03 1.16
C VAL A 106 0.61 -21.66 0.94
N LEU A 107 -0.39 -20.82 0.72
CA LEU A 107 -1.75 -21.21 0.38
C LEU A 107 -2.12 -20.66 -1.00
N PHE A 108 -2.64 -21.54 -1.85
CA PHE A 108 -3.38 -21.18 -3.06
C PHE A 108 -4.84 -21.54 -2.89
N ALA A 109 -5.73 -20.63 -3.23
CA ALA A 109 -7.17 -20.84 -3.26
C ALA A 109 -7.72 -20.44 -4.62
N ASP A 110 -8.38 -21.34 -5.32
CA ASP A 110 -8.89 -21.19 -6.67
C ASP A 110 -10.39 -21.48 -6.73
N ILE A 111 -11.10 -20.78 -7.62
CA ILE A 111 -12.55 -20.90 -7.74
C ILE A 111 -12.90 -22.08 -8.67
N VAL A 112 -13.66 -23.03 -8.15
CA VAL A 112 -14.10 -24.19 -8.94
C VAL A 112 -14.96 -23.75 -10.11
N SER A 113 -14.61 -24.20 -11.32
CA SER A 113 -15.36 -23.94 -12.57
C SER A 113 -15.46 -22.45 -12.96
N PHE A 114 -14.52 -21.62 -12.50
CA PHE A 114 -14.50 -20.19 -12.84
C PHE A 114 -14.49 -19.93 -14.34
N THR A 115 -13.73 -20.68 -15.12
CA THR A 115 -13.69 -20.55 -16.59
C THR A 115 -15.08 -20.65 -17.20
N VAL A 116 -15.87 -21.66 -16.79
CA VAL A 116 -17.25 -21.83 -17.28
C VAL A 116 -18.16 -20.69 -16.83
N MET A 117 -17.99 -20.22 -15.60
CA MET A 117 -18.74 -19.08 -15.06
C MET A 117 -18.40 -17.79 -15.83
N SER A 118 -17.13 -17.57 -16.14
CA SER A 118 -16.66 -16.38 -16.85
C SER A 118 -17.16 -16.31 -18.31
N GLU A 119 -17.30 -17.46 -18.98
CA GLU A 119 -17.86 -17.53 -20.34
C GLU A 119 -19.34 -17.15 -20.39
N LYS A 120 -20.09 -17.40 -19.31
CA LYS A 120 -21.54 -17.17 -19.21
C LYS A 120 -21.93 -15.86 -18.54
N THR A 121 -20.96 -15.09 -18.07
CA THR A 121 -21.19 -13.87 -17.29
C THR A 121 -20.50 -12.68 -17.95
N SER A 122 -21.11 -11.48 -17.90
CA SER A 122 -20.46 -10.28 -18.45
C SER A 122 -19.19 -9.93 -17.70
N SER A 123 -18.20 -9.36 -18.40
CA SER A 123 -16.89 -8.98 -17.84
C SER A 123 -17.02 -8.08 -16.62
N GLU A 124 -17.94 -7.13 -16.63
CA GLU A 124 -18.20 -6.23 -15.51
C GLU A 124 -18.66 -6.98 -14.25
N LYS A 125 -19.59 -7.95 -14.43
CA LYS A 125 -20.08 -8.77 -13.31
C LYS A 125 -18.99 -9.70 -12.77
N ILE A 126 -18.14 -10.26 -13.64
CA ILE A 126 -17.02 -11.10 -13.22
C ILE A 126 -16.00 -10.29 -12.40
N VAL A 127 -15.62 -9.10 -12.88
CA VAL A 127 -14.69 -8.22 -12.15
C VAL A 127 -15.30 -7.78 -10.81
N GLY A 128 -16.59 -7.40 -10.80
CA GLY A 128 -17.29 -7.07 -9.56
C GLY A 128 -17.31 -8.23 -8.56
N PHE A 129 -17.67 -9.44 -9.02
CA PHE A 129 -17.69 -10.65 -8.21
C PHE A 129 -16.30 -10.98 -7.61
N LEU A 130 -15.23 -10.96 -8.43
CA LEU A 130 -13.87 -11.20 -7.95
C LEU A 130 -13.44 -10.12 -6.94
N ASN A 131 -13.76 -8.85 -7.23
CA ASN A 131 -13.44 -7.75 -6.32
C ASN A 131 -14.11 -7.95 -4.95
N ASP A 132 -15.40 -8.26 -4.94
CA ASP A 132 -16.16 -8.40 -3.68
C ASP A 132 -15.67 -9.61 -2.86
N MET A 133 -15.38 -10.73 -3.51
CA MET A 133 -14.87 -11.93 -2.84
C MET A 133 -13.44 -11.72 -2.35
N PHE A 134 -12.55 -11.22 -3.20
CA PHE A 134 -11.16 -11.00 -2.83
C PHE A 134 -10.99 -9.89 -1.79
N SER A 135 -11.86 -8.87 -1.77
CA SER A 135 -11.86 -7.88 -0.68
C SER A 135 -12.15 -8.53 0.68
N LYS A 136 -13.09 -9.49 0.75
CA LYS A 136 -13.32 -10.24 1.98
C LYS A 136 -12.14 -11.14 2.37
N PHE A 137 -11.42 -11.68 1.38
CA PHE A 137 -10.20 -12.44 1.64
C PHE A 137 -9.05 -11.52 2.09
N ASP A 138 -8.97 -10.30 1.56
CA ASP A 138 -8.01 -9.28 2.01
C ASP A 138 -8.26 -8.91 3.48
N ASP A 139 -9.51 -8.68 3.89
CA ASP A 139 -9.89 -8.44 5.29
C ASP A 139 -9.49 -9.61 6.20
N LEU A 140 -9.68 -10.84 5.72
CA LEU A 140 -9.23 -12.03 6.45
C LEU A 140 -7.70 -12.07 6.60
N THR A 141 -6.95 -11.87 5.52
CA THR A 141 -5.48 -11.91 5.55
C THR A 141 -4.92 -10.88 6.51
N GLU A 142 -5.51 -9.69 6.55
CA GLU A 142 -5.15 -8.65 7.50
C GLU A 142 -5.46 -9.07 8.95
N SER A 143 -6.66 -9.62 9.21
CA SER A 143 -7.06 -10.07 10.55
C SER A 143 -6.21 -11.22 11.10
N TYR A 144 -5.74 -12.11 10.23
CA TYR A 144 -4.85 -13.22 10.56
C TYR A 144 -3.36 -12.83 10.59
N GLY A 145 -3.00 -11.61 10.17
CA GLY A 145 -1.63 -11.12 10.10
C GLY A 145 -0.75 -11.96 9.17
N VAL A 146 -1.27 -12.32 8.01
CA VAL A 146 -0.57 -13.05 6.96
C VAL A 146 -0.45 -12.20 5.70
N GLU A 147 0.48 -12.54 4.82
CA GLU A 147 0.81 -11.71 3.65
C GLU A 147 0.12 -12.23 2.39
N LYS A 148 -0.76 -11.41 1.80
CA LYS A 148 -1.24 -11.63 0.44
C LYS A 148 -0.10 -11.33 -0.54
N ILE A 149 0.22 -12.28 -1.40
CA ILE A 149 1.26 -12.08 -2.41
C ILE A 149 0.67 -11.50 -3.69
N LYS A 150 -0.31 -12.19 -4.28
CA LYS A 150 -0.95 -11.77 -5.54
C LYS A 150 -2.20 -12.59 -5.81
N THR A 151 -2.94 -12.15 -6.82
CA THR A 151 -3.95 -12.97 -7.49
C THR A 151 -3.43 -13.38 -8.87
N ILE A 152 -3.78 -14.58 -9.33
CA ILE A 152 -3.43 -15.11 -10.64
C ILE A 152 -4.74 -15.58 -11.28
N GLY A 153 -5.38 -14.68 -12.06
CA GLY A 153 -6.74 -14.91 -12.51
C GLY A 153 -7.72 -14.97 -11.34
N ASP A 154 -8.34 -16.12 -11.13
CA ASP A 154 -9.24 -16.43 -10.03
C ASP A 154 -8.56 -17.13 -8.84
N SER A 155 -7.26 -17.36 -8.93
CA SER A 155 -6.48 -17.93 -7.82
C SER A 155 -5.93 -16.86 -6.90
N TYR A 156 -6.03 -17.06 -5.59
CA TYR A 156 -5.59 -16.16 -4.52
C TYR A 156 -4.43 -16.77 -3.76
N MET A 157 -3.27 -16.11 -3.72
CA MET A 157 -2.04 -16.60 -3.10
C MET A 157 -1.71 -15.86 -1.82
N VAL A 158 -1.53 -16.58 -0.72
CA VAL A 158 -1.20 -16.07 0.62
C VAL A 158 0.00 -16.82 1.19
N VAL A 159 0.82 -16.13 1.97
CA VAL A 159 1.97 -16.72 2.67
C VAL A 159 1.95 -16.33 4.15
N ALA A 160 2.36 -17.23 5.01
CA ALA A 160 2.64 -16.99 6.41
C ALA A 160 4.07 -17.42 6.76
N GLY A 161 4.69 -16.76 7.76
CA GLY A 161 6.09 -16.96 8.12
C GLY A 161 7.05 -15.96 7.47
N MET A 162 6.52 -15.02 6.67
CA MET A 162 7.25 -13.90 6.10
C MET A 162 6.32 -12.70 5.93
N PRO A 163 6.83 -11.45 5.85
CA PRO A 163 8.20 -11.03 6.09
C PRO A 163 8.61 -11.15 7.56
N VAL A 164 7.66 -11.46 8.43
CA VAL A 164 7.89 -11.72 9.86
C VAL A 164 7.81 -13.21 10.10
N ALA A 165 8.91 -13.82 10.56
CA ALA A 165 8.95 -15.24 10.88
C ALA A 165 7.99 -15.58 12.04
N ARG A 166 7.25 -16.71 11.90
CA ARG A 166 6.32 -17.21 12.90
C ARG A 166 6.27 -18.73 12.90
N LYS A 167 6.18 -19.35 14.07
CA LYS A 167 6.19 -20.82 14.20
C LYS A 167 4.88 -21.48 13.82
N ASP A 168 3.77 -20.77 13.92
CA ASP A 168 2.41 -21.25 13.65
C ASP A 168 1.94 -20.98 12.21
N HIS A 169 2.88 -20.75 11.28
CA HIS A 169 2.59 -20.37 9.90
C HIS A 169 1.66 -21.38 9.19
N ALA A 170 1.81 -22.69 9.39
CA ALA A 170 0.95 -23.71 8.80
C ALA A 170 -0.46 -23.69 9.41
N LEU A 171 -0.54 -23.66 10.73
CA LEU A 171 -1.82 -23.64 11.46
C LEU A 171 -2.66 -22.42 11.13
N ILE A 172 -2.03 -21.25 11.04
CA ILE A 172 -2.75 -20.01 10.76
C ILE A 172 -3.31 -20.02 9.35
N LEU A 173 -2.55 -20.49 8.34
CA LEU A 173 -3.06 -20.63 6.98
C LEU A 173 -4.14 -21.70 6.86
N PHE A 174 -4.05 -22.78 7.61
CA PHE A 174 -5.12 -23.77 7.66
C PHE A 174 -6.43 -23.17 8.22
N ASN A 175 -6.35 -22.39 9.28
CA ASN A 175 -7.53 -21.72 9.83
C ASN A 175 -8.08 -20.64 8.87
N LEU A 176 -7.20 -19.87 8.22
CA LEU A 176 -7.57 -18.93 7.17
C LEU A 176 -8.31 -19.64 6.03
N ALA A 177 -7.78 -20.78 5.55
CA ALA A 177 -8.40 -21.58 4.48
C ALA A 177 -9.83 -22.00 4.83
N LYS A 178 -10.07 -22.42 6.07
CA LYS A 178 -11.41 -22.77 6.55
C LYS A 178 -12.38 -21.59 6.49
N GLU A 179 -11.94 -20.40 6.87
CA GLU A 179 -12.78 -19.20 6.79
C GLU A 179 -12.99 -18.76 5.33
N MET A 180 -11.99 -18.90 4.46
CA MET A 180 -12.13 -18.62 3.03
C MET A 180 -13.20 -19.52 2.39
N VAL A 181 -13.26 -20.83 2.72
CA VAL A 181 -14.32 -21.73 2.27
C VAL A 181 -15.69 -21.29 2.77
N LYS A 182 -15.82 -20.85 4.01
CA LYS A 182 -17.11 -20.34 4.53
C LYS A 182 -17.54 -19.06 3.81
N ILE A 183 -16.62 -18.15 3.57
CA ILE A 183 -16.90 -16.89 2.86
C ILE A 183 -17.27 -17.17 1.41
N SER A 184 -16.54 -18.03 0.70
CA SER A 184 -16.87 -18.35 -0.70
C SER A 184 -18.27 -18.91 -0.85
N ALA A 185 -18.73 -19.74 0.09
CA ALA A 185 -20.08 -20.29 0.11
C ALA A 185 -21.19 -19.23 0.29
N THR A 186 -20.86 -17.98 0.66
CA THR A 186 -21.82 -16.86 0.69
C THR A 186 -22.04 -16.20 -0.69
N PHE A 187 -21.25 -16.57 -1.67
CA PHE A 187 -21.39 -16.14 -3.07
C PHE A 187 -22.02 -17.24 -3.90
N ASN A 188 -22.73 -16.86 -4.94
CA ASN A 188 -23.35 -17.80 -5.85
C ASN A 188 -22.75 -17.67 -7.25
N ASP A 189 -22.71 -18.80 -7.95
CA ASP A 189 -22.35 -18.84 -9.36
C ASP A 189 -23.52 -18.36 -10.26
N HIS A 190 -23.35 -18.47 -11.59
CA HIS A 190 -24.36 -18.09 -12.59
C HIS A 190 -25.62 -18.97 -12.57
N ASN A 191 -25.60 -20.14 -11.91
CA ASN A 191 -26.75 -21.03 -11.73
C ASN A 191 -27.47 -20.79 -10.38
N GLY A 192 -26.88 -20.00 -9.48
CA GLY A 192 -27.35 -19.81 -8.11
C GLY A 192 -26.77 -20.80 -7.11
N ASP A 193 -25.80 -21.62 -7.51
CA ASP A 193 -25.12 -22.57 -6.62
C ASP A 193 -23.99 -21.86 -5.83
N PRO A 194 -23.76 -22.24 -4.56
CA PRO A 194 -22.66 -21.70 -3.76
C PRO A 194 -21.29 -21.90 -4.43
N ILE A 195 -20.47 -20.86 -4.39
CA ILE A 195 -19.10 -20.94 -4.90
C ILE A 195 -18.26 -21.88 -4.03
N LYS A 196 -17.54 -22.77 -4.69
CA LYS A 196 -16.61 -23.71 -4.07
C LYS A 196 -15.17 -23.34 -4.37
N LEU A 197 -14.27 -23.64 -3.44
CA LEU A 197 -12.84 -23.42 -3.59
C LEU A 197 -12.08 -24.75 -3.67
N ARG A 198 -10.99 -24.76 -4.42
CA ARG A 198 -9.89 -25.72 -4.26
C ARG A 198 -8.78 -25.03 -3.52
N ILE A 199 -8.25 -25.65 -2.48
CA ILE A 199 -7.18 -25.05 -1.67
C ILE A 199 -6.01 -26.02 -1.56
N GLY A 200 -4.83 -25.50 -1.91
CA GLY A 200 -3.54 -26.17 -1.73
C GLY A 200 -2.69 -25.46 -0.69
N LEU A 201 -2.17 -26.18 0.29
CA LEU A 201 -1.35 -25.68 1.39
C LEU A 201 -0.05 -26.47 1.49
N ASN A 202 1.09 -25.81 1.49
CA ASN A 202 2.39 -26.46 1.65
C ASN A 202 3.34 -25.61 2.48
N SER A 203 4.24 -26.28 3.21
CA SER A 203 5.26 -25.65 4.06
C SER A 203 6.66 -26.04 3.63
N GLY A 204 7.62 -25.14 3.77
CA GLY A 204 9.01 -25.37 3.45
C GLY A 204 9.79 -24.06 3.18
N PRO A 205 11.04 -24.19 2.69
CA PRO A 205 11.85 -23.03 2.36
C PRO A 205 11.40 -22.35 1.07
N ALA A 206 11.59 -21.04 1.01
CA ALA A 206 11.33 -20.23 -0.18
C ALA A 206 12.24 -19.00 -0.24
N VAL A 207 12.37 -18.42 -1.43
CA VAL A 207 13.02 -17.13 -1.64
C VAL A 207 11.96 -16.10 -1.96
N SER A 208 12.00 -14.95 -1.30
CA SER A 208 11.15 -13.81 -1.62
C SER A 208 11.99 -12.64 -2.10
N GLY A 209 11.39 -11.74 -2.88
CA GLY A 209 12.12 -10.58 -3.35
C GLY A 209 11.30 -9.65 -4.22
N VAL A 210 11.94 -8.57 -4.66
CA VAL A 210 11.34 -7.60 -5.57
C VAL A 210 12.04 -7.67 -6.91
N ILE A 211 11.27 -7.84 -7.97
CA ILE A 211 11.73 -7.84 -9.35
C ILE A 211 11.09 -6.70 -10.14
N GLY A 212 11.76 -6.26 -11.19
CA GLY A 212 11.32 -5.22 -12.11
C GLY A 212 12.09 -3.91 -11.94
N LYS A 213 12.11 -3.09 -13.01
CA LYS A 213 12.73 -1.75 -13.01
C LYS A 213 11.70 -0.63 -12.97
N SER A 214 10.60 -0.76 -13.71
CA SER A 214 9.53 0.25 -13.83
C SER A 214 8.25 -0.15 -13.12
N LYS A 215 7.98 -1.46 -13.02
CA LYS A 215 6.87 -2.04 -12.26
C LYS A 215 7.48 -3.03 -11.27
N PHE A 216 7.65 -2.59 -10.05
CA PHE A 216 8.10 -3.47 -8.98
C PHE A 216 7.01 -4.48 -8.65
N ALA A 217 7.40 -5.75 -8.57
CA ALA A 217 6.54 -6.81 -8.08
C ALA A 217 7.27 -7.56 -6.96
N PHE A 218 6.65 -7.61 -5.78
CA PHE A 218 7.08 -8.50 -4.72
C PHE A 218 6.52 -9.88 -4.98
N ASP A 219 7.36 -10.90 -4.93
CA ASP A 219 6.95 -12.28 -5.20
C ASP A 219 7.76 -13.29 -4.39
N VAL A 220 7.34 -14.55 -4.43
CA VAL A 220 7.95 -15.67 -3.70
C VAL A 220 8.18 -16.83 -4.66
N TRP A 221 9.37 -17.46 -4.56
CA TRP A 221 9.78 -18.55 -5.45
C TRP A 221 10.32 -19.74 -4.65
N GLY A 222 10.20 -20.91 -5.23
CA GLY A 222 10.74 -22.15 -4.70
C GLY A 222 9.83 -23.35 -4.95
N ASP A 223 10.33 -24.55 -4.65
CA ASP A 223 9.56 -25.78 -4.79
C ASP A 223 8.35 -25.83 -3.86
N THR A 224 8.45 -25.18 -2.70
CA THR A 224 7.36 -25.01 -1.74
C THR A 224 6.12 -24.39 -2.39
N ILE A 225 6.32 -23.35 -3.20
CA ILE A 225 5.26 -22.63 -3.93
C ILE A 225 4.66 -23.53 -5.02
N ASN A 226 5.52 -24.16 -5.82
CA ASN A 226 5.09 -25.04 -6.90
C ASN A 226 4.28 -26.24 -6.37
N THR A 227 4.68 -26.80 -5.23
CA THR A 227 3.97 -27.89 -4.58
C THR A 227 2.60 -27.44 -4.08
N ALA A 228 2.49 -26.26 -3.43
CA ALA A 228 1.20 -25.72 -3.01
C ALA A 228 0.24 -25.50 -4.20
N ALA A 229 0.75 -24.95 -5.30
CA ALA A 229 -0.03 -24.74 -6.52
C ALA A 229 -0.52 -26.07 -7.13
N ARG A 230 0.32 -27.12 -7.13
CA ARG A 230 -0.10 -28.47 -7.60
C ARG A 230 -1.17 -29.07 -6.69
N LEU A 231 -1.03 -28.95 -5.36
CA LEU A 231 -2.04 -29.43 -4.40
C LEU A 231 -3.39 -28.74 -4.62
N GLU A 232 -3.40 -27.46 -4.95
CA GLU A 232 -4.62 -26.74 -5.34
C GLU A 232 -5.18 -27.33 -6.64
N SER A 233 -4.40 -27.39 -7.72
CA SER A 233 -4.86 -27.77 -9.05
C SER A 233 -5.41 -29.23 -9.11
N TYR A 234 -4.85 -30.13 -8.32
CA TYR A 234 -5.34 -31.49 -8.18
C TYR A 234 -6.33 -31.69 -7.01
N GLY A 235 -6.69 -30.57 -6.36
CA GLY A 235 -7.55 -30.57 -5.19
C GLY A 235 -9.02 -30.88 -5.52
N SER A 236 -9.72 -31.41 -4.52
CA SER A 236 -11.18 -31.60 -4.59
C SER A 236 -11.88 -30.32 -4.12
N PRO A 237 -13.07 -29.99 -4.66
CA PRO A 237 -13.84 -28.85 -4.21
C PRO A 237 -14.10 -28.86 -2.69
N ASP A 238 -14.01 -27.69 -2.05
CA ASP A 238 -14.21 -27.45 -0.62
C ASP A 238 -13.29 -28.28 0.29
N CYS A 239 -12.17 -28.78 -0.26
CA CYS A 239 -11.16 -29.53 0.48
C CYS A 239 -9.85 -28.70 0.55
N ILE A 240 -9.17 -28.79 1.70
CA ILE A 240 -7.84 -28.22 1.89
C ILE A 240 -6.83 -29.37 1.72
N HIS A 241 -6.12 -29.38 0.60
CA HIS A 241 -5.08 -30.34 0.32
C HIS A 241 -3.74 -29.84 0.85
N MET A 242 -3.04 -30.69 1.61
CA MET A 242 -1.73 -30.32 2.16
C MET A 242 -0.77 -31.51 2.12
N THR A 243 0.52 -31.21 2.15
CA THR A 243 1.54 -32.26 2.31
C THR A 243 1.57 -32.80 3.73
N LYS A 244 2.13 -33.99 3.90
CA LYS A 244 2.34 -34.58 5.22
C LYS A 244 3.19 -33.67 6.12
N VAL A 245 4.25 -33.06 5.57
CA VAL A 245 5.14 -32.12 6.29
C VAL A 245 4.37 -30.90 6.83
N THR A 246 3.37 -30.44 6.11
CA THR A 246 2.54 -29.30 6.55
C THR A 246 1.53 -29.70 7.63
N TYR A 247 1.10 -30.97 7.62
CA TYR A 247 0.12 -31.51 8.59
C TYR A 247 0.76 -31.84 9.96
N GLU A 248 1.99 -32.35 9.98
CA GLU A 248 2.78 -32.66 11.19
C GLU A 248 3.34 -31.42 11.86
#